data_64cf2b3219723988adbb5ae0cab07d31
#
_entry.id   64cf2b3219723988adbb5ae0cab07d31
#
_cell.length_a   1.000
_cell.length_b   1.000
_cell.length_c   1.000
_cell.angle_alpha   90.00
_cell.angle_beta   90.00
_cell.angle_gamma   90.00
#
_symmetry.space_group_name_H-M   'P 1'
#
loop_
_entity.id
_entity.type
_entity.pdbx_description
1 polymer ?
#
loop_
_entity_poly.entity_id
_entity_poly.type
_entity_poly.pdbx_seq_one_letter_code
_entity_poly.pdbx_strand_id
1 'polypeptide(L)' 'MAQISLESIKKIEKYRNTVHKKVHTTYTTFEMDGEKYVQIDTYGHIDRENPEKISQPFQFDRATAEFLVKLLSEEFDLR' A
#
# COMPACT_ATOMS: atom_id res chain seq x y z
N MET A 1 -6.73 3.43 8.70
CA MET A 1 -6.26 2.05 8.49
C MET A 1 -7.24 1.29 7.62
N ALA A 2 -6.74 0.61 6.60
CA ALA A 2 -7.61 -0.11 5.69
C ALA A 2 -6.92 -1.34 5.09
N GLN A 3 -7.70 -2.37 4.85
CA GLN A 3 -7.25 -3.50 4.05
C GLN A 3 -7.81 -3.32 2.64
N ILE A 4 -6.94 -3.53 1.64
CA ILE A 4 -7.35 -3.38 0.25
C ILE A 4 -8.31 -4.52 -0.10
N SER A 5 -9.43 -4.19 -0.74
CA SER A 5 -10.43 -5.16 -1.16
C SER A 5 -10.16 -5.58 -2.60
N LEU A 6 -9.79 -6.84 -2.79
CA LEU A 6 -9.59 -7.38 -4.13
C LEU A 6 -10.89 -7.40 -4.93
N GLU A 7 -12.01 -7.59 -4.24
CA GLU A 7 -13.30 -7.63 -4.92
C GLU A 7 -13.72 -6.30 -5.53
N SER A 8 -13.25 -5.20 -4.96
CA SER A 8 -13.66 -3.88 -5.41
C SER A 8 -12.56 -3.09 -6.11
N ILE A 9 -11.32 -3.60 -6.12
CA ILE A 9 -10.25 -2.86 -6.78
C ILE A 9 -10.43 -2.90 -8.29
N LYS A 10 -10.40 -1.74 -8.91
CA LYS A 10 -10.56 -1.65 -10.36
C LYS A 10 -9.84 -0.42 -10.88
N LYS A 11 -9.46 -0.48 -12.16
CA LYS A 11 -8.88 0.69 -12.79
C LYS A 11 -9.96 1.72 -13.05
N ILE A 12 -9.66 2.96 -12.74
CA ILE A 12 -10.52 4.09 -13.09
C ILE A 12 -9.72 5.09 -13.88
N GLU A 13 -10.40 5.90 -14.69
CA GLU A 13 -9.74 6.96 -15.44
C GLU A 13 -9.82 8.25 -14.64
N LYS A 14 -8.66 8.87 -14.45
CA LYS A 14 -8.58 10.18 -13.80
C LYS A 14 -7.85 11.13 -14.72
N TYR A 15 -8.43 12.29 -14.92
CA TYR A 15 -7.86 13.30 -15.81
C TYR A 15 -6.86 14.21 -15.10
N ARG A 16 -6.88 14.22 -13.78
CA ARG A 16 -5.94 15.03 -12.99
C ARG A 16 -5.20 14.14 -12.02
N ASN A 17 -3.92 14.00 -12.23
CA ASN A 17 -3.07 13.20 -11.37
C ASN A 17 -1.90 14.05 -10.93
N THR A 18 -1.52 13.91 -9.68
CA THR A 18 -0.42 14.65 -9.09
C THR A 18 0.59 13.67 -8.51
N VAL A 19 1.85 13.93 -8.76
CA VAL A 19 2.93 13.17 -8.13
C VAL A 19 3.22 13.79 -6.77
N HIS A 20 3.13 12.99 -5.73
CA HIS A 20 3.38 13.46 -4.37
C HIS A 20 4.83 13.23 -3.97
N LYS A 21 5.26 13.92 -2.93
CA LYS A 21 6.58 13.71 -2.36
C LYS A 21 6.69 12.31 -1.78
N LYS A 22 7.87 11.74 -1.90
CA LYS A 22 8.16 10.49 -1.21
C LYS A 22 8.29 10.76 0.27
N VAL A 23 7.70 9.88 1.06
CA VAL A 23 7.72 9.99 2.52
C VAL A 23 8.33 8.74 3.11
N HIS A 24 8.73 8.82 4.37
CA HIS A 24 9.20 7.65 5.09
C HIS A 24 8.12 6.58 5.09
N THR A 25 8.49 5.35 4.77
CA THR A 25 7.56 4.25 4.61
C THR A 25 8.17 2.99 5.21
N THR A 26 7.37 2.23 5.93
CA THR A 26 7.79 0.96 6.49
C THR A 26 6.81 -0.13 6.07
N TYR A 27 7.24 -1.38 6.16
CA TYR A 27 6.31 -2.48 5.97
C TYR A 27 6.49 -3.50 7.09
N THR A 28 5.42 -4.22 7.36
CA THR A 28 5.38 -5.26 8.39
C THR A 28 4.68 -6.47 7.81
N THR A 29 5.13 -7.65 8.19
CA THR A 29 4.46 -8.90 7.80
C THR A 29 4.00 -9.61 9.07
N PHE A 30 2.82 -10.20 9.01
CA PHE A 30 2.28 -10.92 10.15
C PHE A 30 1.26 -11.95 9.71
N GLU A 31 0.95 -12.88 10.59
CA GLU A 31 -0.10 -13.87 10.38
C GLU A 31 -1.16 -13.70 11.45
N MET A 32 -2.41 -13.93 11.05
CA MET A 32 -3.53 -13.94 11.96
C MET A 32 -4.57 -14.94 11.44
N ASP A 33 -4.98 -15.85 12.30
CA ASP A 33 -5.96 -16.89 11.96
C ASP A 33 -5.55 -17.71 10.72
N GLY A 34 -4.25 -18.00 10.61
CA GLY A 34 -3.73 -18.78 9.48
C GLY A 34 -3.54 -18.04 8.19
N GLU A 35 -3.88 -16.76 8.16
CA GLU A 35 -3.72 -15.91 6.99
C GLU A 35 -2.50 -14.99 7.15
N LYS A 36 -1.77 -14.79 6.06
CA LYS A 36 -0.61 -13.92 6.06
C LYS A 36 -0.94 -12.57 5.45
N TYR A 37 -0.44 -11.51 6.06
CA TYR A 37 -0.71 -10.14 5.64
C TYR A 37 0.58 -9.35 5.52
N VAL A 38 0.55 -8.38 4.63
CA VAL A 38 1.58 -7.35 4.56
C VAL A 38 0.90 -6.01 4.83
N GLN A 39 1.52 -5.21 5.70
CA GLN A 39 1.03 -3.88 5.99
C GLN A 39 2.10 -2.86 5.60
N ILE A 40 1.68 -1.83 4.91
CA ILE A 40 2.56 -0.72 4.55
C ILE A 40 2.08 0.50 5.30
N ASP A 41 3.01 1.15 6.00
CA ASP A 41 2.74 2.35 6.77
C ASP A 41 3.49 3.51 6.16
N THR A 42 2.77 4.57 5.81
CA THR A 42 3.40 5.81 5.37
C THR A 42 3.35 6.82 6.49
N TYR A 43 4.41 7.61 6.59
CA TYR A 43 4.53 8.64 7.63
C TYR A 43 4.41 9.97 6.92
N GLY A 44 3.70 10.90 7.54
CA GLY A 44 3.52 12.21 6.96
C GLY A 44 4.80 13.02 6.96
N HIS A 45 4.67 14.29 6.71
CA HIS A 45 5.81 15.21 6.81
C HIS A 45 6.44 15.06 8.18
N ILE A 46 7.76 15.25 8.23
CA ILE A 46 8.49 15.22 9.47
C ILE A 46 7.83 16.20 10.43
N ASP A 47 7.00 15.65 11.30
CA ASP A 47 6.44 16.38 12.41
C ASP A 47 7.48 16.26 13.52
N ARG A 48 8.10 17.36 13.88
CA ARG A 48 9.13 17.36 14.91
C ARG A 48 8.61 16.87 16.25
N GLU A 49 7.31 16.99 16.47
CA GLU A 49 6.68 16.53 17.71
C GLU A 49 6.40 15.04 17.71
N ASN A 50 6.04 14.48 16.54
CA ASN A 50 5.70 13.07 16.41
C ASN A 50 6.26 12.48 15.10
N PRO A 51 7.60 12.32 15.01
CA PRO A 51 8.22 11.87 13.75
C PRO A 51 7.85 10.47 13.33
N GLU A 52 7.31 9.66 14.25
CA GLU A 52 6.93 8.28 13.97
C GLU A 52 5.43 8.09 13.83
N LYS A 53 4.68 9.17 13.72
CA LYS A 53 3.24 9.06 13.57
C LYS A 53 2.86 8.56 12.19
N ILE A 54 2.19 7.42 12.15
CA ILE A 54 1.71 6.84 10.90
C ILE A 54 0.58 7.69 10.35
N SER A 55 0.70 8.10 9.08
CA SER A 55 -0.30 8.89 8.41
C SER A 55 -1.35 8.02 7.72
N GLN A 56 -0.91 7.06 6.92
CA GLN A 56 -1.81 6.20 6.16
C GLN A 56 -1.29 4.76 6.14
N PRO A 57 -1.86 3.87 6.95
CA PRO A 57 -1.55 2.45 6.86
C PRO A 57 -2.54 1.73 5.96
N PHE A 58 -2.05 0.76 5.20
CA PHE A 58 -2.92 -0.14 4.47
C PHE A 58 -2.35 -1.54 4.44
N GLN A 59 -3.24 -2.52 4.34
CA GLN A 59 -2.89 -3.94 4.40
C GLN A 59 -3.40 -4.65 3.16
N PHE A 60 -2.77 -5.75 2.83
CA PHE A 60 -3.29 -6.61 1.78
C PHE A 60 -2.96 -8.08 2.09
N ASP A 61 -3.85 -8.95 1.65
CA ASP A 61 -3.70 -10.38 1.79
C ASP A 61 -2.98 -10.98 0.57
N ARG A 62 -2.85 -12.31 0.56
CA ARG A 62 -2.12 -13.00 -0.50
C ARG A 62 -2.77 -12.80 -1.88
N ALA A 63 -4.09 -12.98 -1.95
CA ALA A 63 -4.78 -12.85 -3.24
C ALA A 63 -4.63 -11.45 -3.82
N THR A 64 -4.73 -10.43 -2.98
CA THR A 64 -4.51 -9.04 -3.39
C THR A 64 -3.06 -8.83 -3.81
N ALA A 65 -2.12 -9.44 -3.08
CA ALA A 65 -0.71 -9.34 -3.43
C ALA A 65 -0.43 -9.93 -4.81
N GLU A 66 -1.03 -11.07 -5.13
CA GLU A 66 -0.88 -11.68 -6.46
C GLU A 66 -1.40 -10.76 -7.56
N PHE A 67 -2.54 -10.13 -7.32
CA PHE A 67 -3.08 -9.14 -8.25
C PHE A 67 -2.13 -7.96 -8.43
N LEU A 68 -1.60 -7.44 -7.32
CA LEU A 68 -0.69 -6.29 -7.37
C LEU A 68 0.62 -6.63 -8.08
N VAL A 69 1.16 -7.83 -7.85
CA VAL A 69 2.38 -8.27 -8.54
C VAL A 69 2.17 -8.27 -10.04
N LYS A 70 1.04 -8.81 -10.49
CA LYS A 70 0.72 -8.85 -11.91
C LYS A 70 0.53 -7.44 -12.48
N LEU A 71 -0.24 -6.63 -11.79
CA LEU A 71 -0.50 -5.25 -12.20
C LEU A 71 0.80 -4.46 -12.33
N LEU A 72 1.64 -4.50 -11.30
CA LEU A 72 2.88 -3.74 -11.27
C LEU A 72 3.87 -4.25 -12.31
N SER A 73 3.93 -5.57 -12.48
CA SER A 73 4.81 -6.16 -13.49
C SER A 73 4.44 -5.73 -14.89
N GLU A 74 3.15 -5.67 -15.19
CA GLU A 74 2.66 -5.25 -16.51
C GLU A 74 2.88 -3.75 -16.73
N GLU A 75 2.55 -2.92 -15.74
CA GLU A 75 2.65 -1.47 -15.87
C GLU A 75 4.08 -0.98 -15.97
N PHE A 76 5.00 -1.60 -15.20
CA PHE A 76 6.39 -1.16 -15.15
C PHE A 76 7.33 -2.06 -15.95
N ASP A 77 6.79 -3.04 -16.68
CA ASP A 77 7.59 -3.99 -17.46
C ASP A 77 8.66 -4.66 -16.59
N LEU A 78 8.26 -5.11 -15.42
CA LEU A 78 9.14 -5.82 -14.50
C LEU A 78 9.26 -7.28 -14.88
N ARG A 79 10.41 -7.87 -14.58
CA ARG A 79 10.65 -9.29 -14.83
C ARG A 79 10.98 -10.05 -13.56
#